data_7e892b4e134e517bbafa6f2d35985d04
#
_entry.id   7e892b4e134e517bbafa6f2d35985d04
#
_cell.length_a   1.000
_cell.length_b   1.000
_cell.length_c   1.000
_cell.angle_alpha   90.00
_cell.angle_beta   90.00
_cell.angle_gamma   90.00
#
_symmetry.space_group_name_H-M   'P 1'
#
loop_
_entity.id
_entity.type
_entity.pdbx_description
1 polymer ?
#
loop_
_entity_poly.entity_id
_entity_poly.type
_entity_poly.pdbx_seq_one_letter_code
_entity_poly.pdbx_strand_id
1 'polypeptide(L)'
;MLNLENKTYVIMGIANKRSIAFGVAKVLDQLGAKLVFTYRKERSRKELEKLLEQLNQPEAHLYQIDVQSDEEVINGFEQIGEDVGNIDGVYHSIAFANMEDLRGRFSETSREGFLLAQDISSYSLTIVAHEAKKLMPEGGSIVATTYLGGEFAVENYNVMGVAKASLEANVKYLALDLGPDNIRVNAISAGPIRTLSAKGVGGFNTILKEIEERAPLKRNVDQVEVGKTAAYLLSDLSSGVTGENIHVDSGFHAIK
;
A
#
# COMPACT_ATOMS: atom_id res chain seq x y z
N MET A 1 11.55 -16.10 -16.34
CA MET A 1 10.99 -15.96 -14.98
C MET A 1 11.33 -14.53 -14.55
N LEU A 2 10.40 -13.80 -13.91
CA LEU A 2 10.69 -12.44 -13.41
C LEU A 2 11.86 -12.54 -12.42
N ASN A 3 12.86 -11.69 -12.59
CA ASN A 3 14.03 -11.56 -11.71
C ASN A 3 14.14 -10.08 -11.33
N LEU A 4 14.26 -9.78 -10.04
CA LEU A 4 14.40 -8.43 -9.50
C LEU A 4 15.75 -8.24 -8.78
N GLU A 5 16.74 -9.10 -9.08
CA GLU A 5 18.11 -8.89 -8.61
C GLU A 5 18.61 -7.49 -8.99
N ASN A 6 19.28 -6.82 -8.06
CA ASN A 6 19.74 -5.44 -8.17
C ASN A 6 18.63 -4.36 -8.20
N LYS A 7 17.36 -4.72 -8.00
CA LYS A 7 16.26 -3.78 -7.82
C LYS A 7 16.03 -3.52 -6.33
N THR A 8 15.84 -2.27 -5.95
CA THR A 8 15.64 -1.83 -4.57
C THR A 8 14.25 -1.22 -4.40
N TYR A 9 13.48 -1.74 -3.45
CA TYR A 9 12.12 -1.24 -3.18
C TYR A 9 11.92 -0.85 -1.72
N VAL A 10 11.27 0.30 -1.50
CA VAL A 10 10.82 0.73 -0.18
C VAL A 10 9.43 0.17 0.11
N ILE A 11 9.28 -0.56 1.19
CA ILE A 11 8.03 -1.19 1.60
C ILE A 11 7.48 -0.49 2.84
N MET A 12 6.32 0.12 2.69
CA MET A 12 5.66 0.89 3.74
C MET A 12 4.37 0.23 4.22
N GLY A 13 4.11 0.24 5.54
CA GLY A 13 2.83 -0.20 6.12
C GLY A 13 2.80 -1.63 6.64
N ILE A 14 3.94 -2.22 7.01
CA ILE A 14 3.98 -3.52 7.68
C ILE A 14 3.72 -3.31 9.18
N ALA A 15 2.57 -3.79 9.67
CA ALA A 15 2.22 -3.80 11.08
C ALA A 15 2.43 -5.18 11.74
N ASN A 16 2.27 -6.26 10.99
CA ASN A 16 2.49 -7.64 11.43
C ASN A 16 2.50 -8.61 10.23
N LYS A 17 2.66 -9.91 10.48
CA LYS A 17 2.70 -10.97 9.46
C LYS A 17 1.44 -11.09 8.57
N ARG A 18 0.33 -10.44 8.94
CA ARG A 18 -0.92 -10.44 8.16
C ARG A 18 -1.06 -9.19 7.29
N SER A 19 -0.12 -8.24 7.36
CA SER A 19 -0.14 -7.04 6.52
C SER A 19 0.00 -7.41 5.05
N ILE A 20 -0.76 -6.76 4.18
CA ILE A 20 -0.63 -6.92 2.72
C ILE A 20 0.81 -6.62 2.30
N ALA A 21 1.38 -5.53 2.81
CA ALA A 21 2.77 -5.16 2.55
C ALA A 21 3.78 -6.25 2.91
N PHE A 22 3.52 -7.10 3.92
CA PHE A 22 4.39 -8.21 4.22
C PHE A 22 4.28 -9.35 3.19
N GLY A 23 3.08 -9.59 2.65
CA GLY A 23 2.89 -10.50 1.52
C GLY A 23 3.64 -10.04 0.27
N VAL A 24 3.59 -8.72 0.00
CA VAL A 24 4.36 -8.08 -1.08
C VAL A 24 5.86 -8.26 -0.85
N ALA A 25 6.35 -7.94 0.35
CA ALA A 25 7.76 -8.10 0.71
C ALA A 25 8.25 -9.53 0.46
N LYS A 26 7.49 -10.55 0.86
CA LYS A 26 7.83 -11.96 0.61
C LYS A 26 7.99 -12.29 -0.87
N VAL A 27 7.09 -11.78 -1.71
CA VAL A 27 7.15 -12.06 -3.16
C VAL A 27 8.35 -11.38 -3.78
N LEU A 28 8.60 -10.10 -3.45
CA LEU A 28 9.74 -9.35 -3.97
C LEU A 28 11.08 -9.95 -3.50
N ASP A 29 11.17 -10.37 -2.24
CA ASP A 29 12.33 -11.05 -1.67
C ASP A 29 12.62 -12.37 -2.40
N GLN A 30 11.59 -13.19 -2.67
CA GLN A 30 11.72 -14.43 -3.45
C GLN A 30 12.17 -14.20 -4.89
N LEU A 31 11.93 -13.02 -5.44
CA LEU A 31 12.36 -12.60 -6.78
C LEU A 31 13.75 -11.94 -6.76
N GLY A 32 14.42 -11.86 -5.62
CA GLY A 32 15.78 -11.37 -5.48
C GLY A 32 15.90 -9.86 -5.25
N ALA A 33 14.80 -9.14 -5.05
CA ALA A 33 14.84 -7.69 -4.80
C ALA A 33 15.48 -7.36 -3.45
N LYS A 34 16.19 -6.23 -3.39
CA LYS A 34 16.60 -5.60 -2.13
C LYS A 34 15.43 -4.83 -1.55
N LEU A 35 15.17 -5.00 -0.26
CA LEU A 35 14.03 -4.37 0.41
C LEU A 35 14.50 -3.43 1.52
N VAL A 36 13.87 -2.27 1.54
CA VAL A 36 14.00 -1.26 2.58
C VAL A 36 12.63 -1.12 3.24
N PHE A 37 12.59 -1.04 4.55
CA PHE A 37 11.31 -1.00 5.26
C PHE A 37 11.15 0.26 6.08
N THR A 38 9.91 0.74 6.18
CA THR A 38 9.59 1.83 7.09
C THR A 38 8.66 1.37 8.20
N TYR A 39 8.81 1.98 9.35
CA TYR A 39 7.95 1.77 10.52
C TYR A 39 7.63 3.11 11.19
N ARG A 40 6.48 3.17 11.89
CA ARG A 40 6.02 4.41 12.52
C ARG A 40 6.55 4.62 13.93
N LYS A 41 6.60 3.56 14.75
CA LYS A 41 6.95 3.62 16.18
C LYS A 41 7.86 2.47 16.55
N GLU A 42 8.70 2.67 17.56
CA GLU A 42 9.67 1.66 18.05
C GLU A 42 9.03 0.28 18.31
N ARG A 43 7.80 0.25 18.80
CA ARG A 43 7.06 -1.01 18.95
C ARG A 43 6.88 -1.76 17.62
N SER A 44 6.65 -1.02 16.55
CA SER A 44 6.47 -1.60 15.20
C SER A 44 7.80 -2.10 14.63
N ARG A 45 8.91 -1.44 14.96
CA ARG A 45 10.26 -1.87 14.61
C ARG A 45 10.55 -3.28 15.12
N LYS A 46 10.32 -3.53 16.42
CA LYS A 46 10.55 -4.84 17.05
C LYS A 46 9.72 -5.98 16.42
N GLU A 47 8.51 -5.68 15.99
CA GLU A 47 7.69 -6.65 15.27
C GLU A 47 8.23 -6.88 13.86
N LEU A 48 8.66 -5.83 13.18
CA LEU A 48 9.23 -5.90 11.84
C LEU A 48 10.55 -6.69 11.84
N GLU A 49 11.46 -6.45 12.77
CA GLU A 49 12.72 -7.20 12.93
C GLU A 49 12.49 -8.72 13.00
N LYS A 50 11.47 -9.16 13.77
CA LYS A 50 11.09 -10.59 13.83
C LYS A 50 10.54 -11.12 12.49
N LEU A 51 9.92 -10.26 11.69
CA LEU A 51 9.39 -10.65 10.40
C LEU A 51 10.50 -10.77 9.34
N LEU A 52 11.58 -9.98 9.47
CA LEU A 52 12.72 -10.05 8.58
C LEU A 52 13.43 -11.42 8.65
N GLU A 53 13.38 -12.10 9.80
CA GLU A 53 13.90 -13.49 9.94
C GLU A 53 13.21 -14.49 8.98
N GLN A 54 12.05 -14.13 8.41
CA GLN A 54 11.31 -14.93 7.44
C GLN A 54 11.66 -14.59 5.98
N LEU A 55 12.52 -13.60 5.76
CA LEU A 55 13.01 -13.17 4.46
C LEU A 55 14.46 -13.62 4.25
N ASN A 56 14.91 -13.58 3.01
CA ASN A 56 16.31 -13.90 2.66
C ASN A 56 17.29 -12.76 3.03
N GLN A 57 16.79 -11.63 3.55
CA GLN A 57 17.57 -10.45 3.91
C GLN A 57 17.23 -9.95 5.33
N PRO A 58 17.61 -10.71 6.38
CA PRO A 58 17.28 -10.36 7.76
C PRO A 58 17.94 -9.04 8.23
N GLU A 59 18.98 -8.60 7.56
CA GLU A 59 19.74 -7.36 7.81
C GLU A 59 19.24 -6.16 6.98
N ALA A 60 18.00 -6.22 6.48
CA ALA A 60 17.44 -5.13 5.68
C ALA A 60 17.33 -3.82 6.48
N HIS A 61 17.50 -2.69 5.77
CA HIS A 61 17.43 -1.36 6.39
C HIS A 61 16.01 -1.02 6.87
N LEU A 62 15.93 -0.42 8.06
CA LEU A 62 14.68 -0.03 8.73
C LEU A 62 14.72 1.45 9.09
N TYR A 63 13.75 2.23 8.61
CA TYR A 63 13.67 3.68 8.86
C TYR A 63 12.37 4.03 9.59
N GLN A 64 12.48 4.89 10.60
CA GLN A 64 11.31 5.43 11.27
C GLN A 64 10.75 6.58 10.43
N ILE A 65 9.49 6.46 10.00
CA ILE A 65 8.78 7.49 9.24
C ILE A 65 7.32 7.49 9.70
N ASP A 66 6.87 8.57 10.35
CA ASP A 66 5.46 8.86 10.53
C ASP A 66 4.99 9.77 9.38
N VAL A 67 4.12 9.25 8.52
CA VAL A 67 3.62 9.99 7.34
C VAL A 67 2.73 11.20 7.69
N GLN A 68 2.45 11.44 8.96
CA GLN A 68 1.81 12.66 9.45
C GLN A 68 2.80 13.82 9.65
N SER A 69 4.09 13.58 9.48
CA SER A 69 5.15 14.57 9.57
C SER A 69 5.91 14.63 8.26
N ASP A 70 5.75 15.71 7.52
CA ASP A 70 6.51 15.96 6.28
C ASP A 70 8.02 15.92 6.57
N GLU A 71 8.46 16.45 7.73
CA GLU A 71 9.86 16.42 8.15
C GLU A 71 10.37 14.97 8.33
N GLU A 72 9.60 14.07 8.96
CA GLU A 72 10.01 12.68 9.10
C GLU A 72 10.05 11.95 7.74
N VAL A 73 9.14 12.28 6.82
CA VAL A 73 9.16 11.71 5.46
C VAL A 73 10.40 12.20 4.72
N ILE A 74 10.68 13.50 4.71
CA ILE A 74 11.85 14.09 4.05
C ILE A 74 13.13 13.46 4.61
N ASN A 75 13.34 13.55 5.91
CA ASN A 75 14.55 13.03 6.56
C ASN A 75 14.71 11.51 6.37
N GLY A 76 13.61 10.77 6.39
CA GLY A 76 13.63 9.33 6.17
C GLY A 76 14.07 8.95 4.76
N PHE A 77 13.58 9.63 3.72
CA PHE A 77 14.02 9.40 2.35
C PHE A 77 15.43 9.91 2.08
N GLU A 78 15.87 11.00 2.72
CA GLU A 78 17.26 11.45 2.67
C GLU A 78 18.21 10.38 3.24
N GLN A 79 17.89 9.81 4.42
CA GLN A 79 18.67 8.73 5.01
C GLN A 79 18.68 7.46 4.14
N ILE A 80 17.54 7.10 3.52
CA ILE A 80 17.48 6.00 2.55
C ILE A 80 18.45 6.27 1.39
N GLY A 81 18.47 7.49 0.86
CA GLY A 81 19.38 7.89 -0.21
C GLY A 81 20.86 7.79 0.20
N GLU A 82 21.20 8.20 1.42
CA GLU A 82 22.57 8.13 1.95
C GLU A 82 23.04 6.69 2.16
N ASP A 83 22.20 5.82 2.72
CA ASP A 83 22.59 4.46 3.14
C ASP A 83 22.46 3.44 1.99
N VAL A 84 21.46 3.61 1.12
CA VAL A 84 21.07 2.63 0.10
C VAL A 84 21.33 3.12 -1.31
N GLY A 85 21.29 4.44 -1.53
CA GLY A 85 21.41 5.07 -2.83
C GLY A 85 20.06 5.14 -3.57
N ASN A 86 20.08 4.89 -4.88
CA ASN A 86 18.88 4.92 -5.71
C ASN A 86 17.94 3.75 -5.40
N ILE A 87 16.65 4.00 -5.58
CA ILE A 87 15.60 3.00 -5.46
C ILE A 87 14.85 2.83 -6.78
N ASP A 88 14.29 1.66 -7.01
CA ASP A 88 13.49 1.34 -8.20
C ASP A 88 11.99 1.48 -7.96
N GLY A 89 11.57 1.61 -6.72
CA GLY A 89 10.15 1.84 -6.44
C GLY A 89 9.77 1.84 -4.98
N VAL A 90 8.49 2.17 -4.76
CA VAL A 90 7.84 2.21 -3.46
C VAL A 90 6.54 1.42 -3.48
N TYR A 91 6.32 0.59 -2.48
CA TYR A 91 5.03 0.01 -2.18
C TYR A 91 4.40 0.70 -0.97
N HIS A 92 3.39 1.51 -1.21
CA HIS A 92 2.67 2.30 -0.21
C HIS A 92 1.41 1.57 0.26
N SER A 93 1.42 1.05 1.49
CA SER A 93 0.28 0.33 2.08
C SER A 93 -0.09 0.91 3.45
N ILE A 94 -0.28 2.24 3.50
CA ILE A 94 -0.60 2.99 4.70
C ILE A 94 -2.05 3.46 4.63
N ALA A 95 -2.79 3.24 5.71
CA ALA A 95 -4.13 3.78 5.89
C ALA A 95 -4.50 3.78 7.38
N PHE A 96 -5.23 4.79 7.80
CA PHE A 96 -5.77 4.89 9.14
C PHE A 96 -7.05 5.74 9.17
N ALA A 97 -8.01 5.32 9.98
CA ALA A 97 -9.14 6.12 10.43
C ALA A 97 -9.50 5.72 11.86
N ASN A 98 -10.10 6.62 12.63
CA ASN A 98 -10.63 6.29 13.94
C ASN A 98 -11.78 5.29 13.81
N MET A 99 -11.89 4.34 14.73
CA MET A 99 -12.94 3.31 14.69
C MET A 99 -14.35 3.88 14.77
N GLU A 100 -14.53 4.98 15.45
CA GLU A 100 -15.79 5.70 15.56
C GLU A 100 -16.25 6.28 14.23
N ASP A 101 -15.32 6.77 13.40
CA ASP A 101 -15.61 7.34 12.08
C ASP A 101 -15.87 6.26 11.00
N LEU A 102 -15.56 4.99 11.30
CA LEU A 102 -15.90 3.83 10.44
C LEU A 102 -17.30 3.28 10.73
N ARG A 103 -17.92 3.66 11.83
CA ARG A 103 -19.21 3.13 12.30
C ARG A 103 -20.29 4.21 12.28
N GLY A 104 -21.54 3.78 12.34
CA GLY A 104 -22.68 4.71 12.37
C GLY A 104 -22.95 5.36 11.01
N ARG A 105 -23.53 6.53 11.02
CA ARG A 105 -23.87 7.27 9.82
C ARG A 105 -22.66 8.05 9.31
N PHE A 106 -22.34 7.90 8.04
CA PHE A 106 -21.25 8.66 7.41
C PHE A 106 -21.42 10.18 7.56
N SER A 107 -22.64 10.69 7.50
CA SER A 107 -22.95 12.13 7.68
C SER A 107 -22.60 12.68 9.07
N GLU A 108 -22.34 11.81 10.05
CA GLU A 108 -21.94 12.16 11.41
C GLU A 108 -20.42 12.11 11.62
N THR A 109 -19.65 11.79 10.56
CA THR A 109 -18.18 11.80 10.62
C THR A 109 -17.67 13.15 11.11
N SER A 110 -16.79 13.13 12.11
CA SER A 110 -16.18 14.35 12.63
C SER A 110 -15.25 15.00 11.62
N ARG A 111 -15.11 16.33 11.68
CA ARG A 111 -14.14 17.06 10.85
C ARG A 111 -12.73 16.56 11.11
N GLU A 112 -12.37 16.32 12.36
CA GLU A 112 -11.05 15.82 12.76
C GLU A 112 -10.79 14.42 12.19
N GLY A 113 -11.75 13.50 12.34
CA GLY A 113 -11.64 12.14 11.81
C GLY A 113 -11.58 12.11 10.29
N PHE A 114 -12.35 12.99 9.61
CA PHE A 114 -12.29 13.14 8.17
C PHE A 114 -10.89 13.61 7.71
N LEU A 115 -10.35 14.67 8.31
CA LEU A 115 -9.04 15.20 7.98
C LEU A 115 -7.94 14.19 8.28
N LEU A 116 -7.99 13.49 9.41
CA LEU A 116 -7.04 12.46 9.79
C LEU A 116 -7.00 11.30 8.78
N ALA A 117 -8.18 10.84 8.35
CA ALA A 117 -8.27 9.77 7.35
C ALA A 117 -7.69 10.19 5.99
N GLN A 118 -7.96 11.42 5.55
CA GLN A 118 -7.43 11.98 4.32
C GLN A 118 -5.91 12.17 4.38
N ASP A 119 -5.41 12.72 5.47
CA ASP A 119 -4.01 12.97 5.72
C ASP A 119 -3.18 11.68 5.63
N ILE A 120 -3.53 10.67 6.46
CA ILE A 120 -2.75 9.43 6.53
C ILE A 120 -3.00 8.52 5.33
N SER A 121 -4.24 8.46 4.80
CA SER A 121 -4.60 7.41 3.83
C SER A 121 -4.59 7.88 2.38
N SER A 122 -4.43 9.18 2.14
CA SER A 122 -4.43 9.77 0.79
C SER A 122 -3.23 10.69 0.59
N TYR A 123 -3.10 11.79 1.37
CA TYR A 123 -2.02 12.76 1.22
C TYR A 123 -0.63 12.14 1.40
N SER A 124 -0.50 11.17 2.30
CA SER A 124 0.76 10.48 2.53
C SER A 124 1.39 9.88 1.26
N LEU A 125 0.58 9.45 0.28
CA LEU A 125 1.10 9.00 -1.01
C LEU A 125 1.76 10.14 -1.79
N THR A 126 1.19 11.35 -1.72
CA THR A 126 1.69 12.52 -2.44
C THR A 126 3.07 12.93 -1.93
N ILE A 127 3.24 13.08 -0.62
CA ILE A 127 4.55 13.46 -0.04
C ILE A 127 5.58 12.33 -0.21
N VAL A 128 5.20 11.07 -0.04
CA VAL A 128 6.08 9.93 -0.30
C VAL A 128 6.53 9.87 -1.75
N ALA A 129 5.64 10.10 -2.71
CA ALA A 129 5.98 10.12 -4.13
C ALA A 129 6.95 11.26 -4.47
N HIS A 130 6.75 12.44 -3.86
CA HIS A 130 7.65 13.59 -4.02
C HIS A 130 9.08 13.28 -3.54
N GLU A 131 9.22 12.67 -2.38
CA GLU A 131 10.54 12.34 -1.83
C GLU A 131 11.18 11.14 -2.55
N ALA A 132 10.40 10.11 -2.85
CA ALA A 132 10.87 8.93 -3.57
C ALA A 132 11.41 9.25 -4.96
N LYS A 133 10.78 10.20 -5.68
CA LYS A 133 11.23 10.67 -7.00
C LYS A 133 12.71 11.11 -6.98
N LYS A 134 13.17 11.75 -5.91
CA LYS A 134 14.56 12.22 -5.79
C LYS A 134 15.58 11.09 -5.82
N LEU A 135 15.14 9.87 -5.43
CA LEU A 135 15.96 8.65 -5.41
C LEU A 135 15.73 7.76 -6.64
N MET A 136 14.95 8.21 -7.63
CA MET A 136 14.61 7.47 -8.87
C MET A 136 15.09 8.20 -10.13
N PRO A 137 16.39 8.53 -10.27
CA PRO A 137 16.89 9.35 -11.39
C PRO A 137 16.70 8.69 -12.77
N GLU A 138 16.60 7.38 -12.84
CA GLU A 138 16.38 6.61 -14.07
C GLU A 138 14.90 6.19 -14.27
N GLY A 139 14.00 6.75 -13.45
CA GLY A 139 12.61 6.33 -13.39
C GLY A 139 12.37 5.24 -12.35
N GLY A 140 11.13 4.76 -12.27
CA GLY A 140 10.75 3.79 -11.25
C GLY A 140 9.25 3.49 -11.22
N SER A 141 8.79 2.87 -10.13
CA SER A 141 7.37 2.53 -9.97
C SER A 141 6.89 2.72 -8.54
N ILE A 142 5.77 3.40 -8.37
CA ILE A 142 5.08 3.57 -7.10
C ILE A 142 3.75 2.83 -7.16
N VAL A 143 3.49 1.98 -6.17
CA VAL A 143 2.26 1.20 -6.10
C VAL A 143 1.59 1.43 -4.74
N ALA A 144 0.32 1.86 -4.77
CA ALA A 144 -0.49 2.07 -3.58
C ALA A 144 -1.51 0.95 -3.36
N THR A 145 -1.83 0.65 -2.11
CA THR A 145 -2.92 -0.29 -1.76
C THR A 145 -4.21 0.47 -1.56
N THR A 146 -5.23 0.15 -2.35
CA THR A 146 -6.61 0.62 -2.18
C THR A 146 -7.58 -0.54 -1.92
N TYR A 147 -8.86 -0.25 -1.92
CA TYR A 147 -9.94 -1.19 -1.70
C TYR A 147 -11.19 -0.75 -2.47
N LEU A 148 -12.01 -1.69 -2.86
CA LEU A 148 -13.27 -1.48 -3.60
C LEU A 148 -14.17 -0.38 -3.00
N GLY A 149 -14.05 -0.12 -1.69
CA GLY A 149 -14.73 0.98 -1.01
C GLY A 149 -14.35 2.39 -1.48
N GLY A 150 -13.30 2.55 -2.28
CA GLY A 150 -12.98 3.79 -2.98
C GLY A 150 -13.86 4.03 -4.21
N GLU A 151 -14.35 2.96 -4.84
CA GLU A 151 -15.18 3.01 -6.04
C GLU A 151 -16.68 2.90 -5.72
N PHE A 152 -17.03 2.12 -4.70
CA PHE A 152 -18.40 1.86 -4.27
C PHE A 152 -18.57 2.10 -2.78
N ALA A 153 -19.75 2.54 -2.37
CA ALA A 153 -20.08 2.65 -0.96
C ALA A 153 -20.17 1.25 -0.31
N VAL A 154 -19.32 1.02 0.68
CA VAL A 154 -19.28 -0.22 1.46
C VAL A 154 -19.70 0.09 2.90
N GLU A 155 -20.63 -0.67 3.44
CA GLU A 155 -21.09 -0.51 4.82
C GLU A 155 -19.93 -0.63 5.83
N ASN A 156 -19.93 0.21 6.85
CA ASN A 156 -18.90 0.27 7.89
C ASN A 156 -17.48 0.59 7.38
N TYR A 157 -17.37 1.15 6.18
CA TYR A 157 -16.10 1.66 5.65
C TYR A 157 -16.06 3.20 5.64
N ASN A 158 -17.19 3.85 5.52
CA ASN A 158 -17.46 5.29 5.72
C ASN A 158 -16.32 6.22 5.25
N VAL A 159 -15.69 6.96 6.19
CA VAL A 159 -14.64 7.94 5.87
C VAL A 159 -13.43 7.33 5.16
N MET A 160 -13.14 6.06 5.41
CA MET A 160 -12.05 5.36 4.71
C MET A 160 -12.37 5.15 3.22
N GLY A 161 -13.63 4.92 2.86
CA GLY A 161 -14.05 4.87 1.46
C GLY A 161 -13.74 6.17 0.73
N VAL A 162 -14.08 7.31 1.33
CA VAL A 162 -13.77 8.64 0.77
C VAL A 162 -12.26 8.86 0.68
N ALA A 163 -11.49 8.44 1.69
CA ALA A 163 -10.04 8.54 1.66
C ALA A 163 -9.41 7.65 0.56
N LYS A 164 -9.98 6.47 0.31
CA LYS A 164 -9.52 5.59 -0.78
C LYS A 164 -9.89 6.13 -2.16
N ALA A 165 -11.06 6.73 -2.33
CA ALA A 165 -11.42 7.44 -3.56
C ALA A 165 -10.44 8.60 -3.85
N SER A 166 -10.08 9.35 -2.82
CA SER A 166 -9.06 10.40 -2.90
C SER A 166 -7.68 9.83 -3.26
N LEU A 167 -7.27 8.72 -2.65
CA LEU A 167 -6.02 8.01 -2.98
C LEU A 167 -5.98 7.56 -4.46
N GLU A 168 -7.08 7.01 -4.98
CA GLU A 168 -7.20 6.57 -6.37
C GLU A 168 -7.14 7.76 -7.36
N ALA A 169 -7.70 8.91 -6.97
CA ALA A 169 -7.52 10.14 -7.71
C ALA A 169 -6.05 10.60 -7.68
N ASN A 170 -5.39 10.59 -6.52
CA ASN A 170 -3.97 10.94 -6.40
C ASN A 170 -3.08 10.07 -7.29
N VAL A 171 -3.36 8.77 -7.41
CA VAL A 171 -2.63 7.87 -8.31
C VAL A 171 -2.64 8.39 -9.75
N LYS A 172 -3.79 8.87 -10.24
CA LYS A 172 -3.93 9.41 -11.60
C LYS A 172 -3.14 10.72 -11.78
N TYR A 173 -3.25 11.63 -10.81
CA TYR A 173 -2.53 12.91 -10.88
C TYR A 173 -1.02 12.73 -10.73
N LEU A 174 -0.57 11.84 -9.86
CA LEU A 174 0.84 11.50 -9.71
C LEU A 174 1.39 10.77 -10.95
N ALA A 175 0.59 9.91 -11.60
CA ALA A 175 0.97 9.28 -12.86
C ALA A 175 1.19 10.30 -13.99
N LEU A 176 0.33 11.33 -14.04
CA LEU A 176 0.47 12.44 -15.00
C LEU A 176 1.71 13.31 -14.68
N ASP A 177 1.92 13.64 -13.40
CA ASP A 177 2.99 14.51 -12.94
C ASP A 177 4.38 13.87 -13.06
N LEU A 178 4.50 12.59 -12.68
CA LEU A 178 5.75 11.86 -12.62
C LEU A 178 6.09 11.08 -13.90
N GLY A 179 5.15 10.96 -14.81
CA GLY A 179 5.35 10.28 -16.11
C GLY A 179 6.53 10.83 -16.93
N PRO A 180 6.71 12.17 -17.05
CA PRO A 180 7.88 12.75 -17.70
C PRO A 180 9.24 12.33 -17.12
N ASP A 181 9.26 11.94 -15.85
CA ASP A 181 10.46 11.42 -15.17
C ASP A 181 10.56 9.88 -15.28
N ASN A 182 9.76 9.26 -16.15
CA ASN A 182 9.69 7.80 -16.33
C ASN A 182 9.30 7.04 -15.03
N ILE A 183 8.52 7.67 -14.15
CA ILE A 183 8.01 7.06 -12.92
C ILE A 183 6.53 6.72 -13.12
N ARG A 184 6.19 5.44 -12.97
CA ARG A 184 4.82 4.94 -13.06
C ARG A 184 4.17 4.92 -11.67
N VAL A 185 2.90 5.27 -11.60
CA VAL A 185 2.13 5.26 -10.36
C VAL A 185 0.83 4.51 -10.57
N ASN A 186 0.61 3.46 -9.80
CA ASN A 186 -0.58 2.61 -9.91
C ASN A 186 -1.13 2.25 -8.52
N ALA A 187 -2.36 1.74 -8.49
CA ALA A 187 -2.96 1.18 -7.29
C ALA A 187 -3.32 -0.29 -7.48
N ILE A 188 -3.41 -1.00 -6.37
CA ILE A 188 -3.99 -2.34 -6.28
C ILE A 188 -5.20 -2.27 -5.35
N SER A 189 -6.39 -2.51 -5.91
CA SER A 189 -7.61 -2.71 -5.14
C SER A 189 -7.64 -4.15 -4.66
N ALA A 190 -7.17 -4.36 -3.43
CA ALA A 190 -7.11 -5.68 -2.82
C ALA A 190 -8.48 -6.10 -2.27
N GLY A 191 -8.91 -7.32 -2.53
CA GLY A 191 -10.05 -7.91 -1.83
C GLY A 191 -9.84 -7.96 -0.31
N PRO A 192 -10.87 -8.22 0.48
CA PRO A 192 -10.76 -8.21 1.93
C PRO A 192 -9.82 -9.33 2.42
N ILE A 193 -8.77 -8.94 3.10
CA ILE A 193 -7.76 -9.81 3.71
C ILE A 193 -7.77 -9.56 5.23
N ARG A 194 -7.64 -10.62 6.03
CA ARG A 194 -7.64 -10.55 7.50
C ARG A 194 -6.41 -9.84 8.06
N THR A 195 -6.33 -8.55 7.86
CA THR A 195 -5.26 -7.67 8.39
C THR A 195 -5.61 -7.11 9.77
N LEU A 196 -4.68 -6.40 10.39
CA LEU A 196 -4.95 -5.65 11.62
C LEU A 196 -5.98 -4.53 11.37
N SER A 197 -5.85 -3.81 10.27
CA SER A 197 -6.76 -2.71 9.87
C SER A 197 -8.18 -3.23 9.61
N ALA A 198 -8.32 -4.41 9.00
CA ALA A 198 -9.61 -5.03 8.73
C ALA A 198 -10.44 -5.34 10.00
N LYS A 199 -9.79 -5.47 11.17
CA LYS A 199 -10.50 -5.65 12.46
C LYS A 199 -11.35 -4.44 12.84
N GLY A 200 -11.05 -3.25 12.34
CA GLY A 200 -11.82 -2.03 12.58
C GLY A 200 -13.14 -1.98 11.80
N VAL A 201 -13.25 -2.76 10.72
CA VAL A 201 -14.43 -2.78 9.84
C VAL A 201 -15.49 -3.70 10.44
N GLY A 202 -16.67 -3.14 10.73
CA GLY A 202 -17.81 -3.91 11.23
C GLY A 202 -18.30 -4.93 10.18
N GLY A 203 -18.70 -6.13 10.60
CA GLY A 203 -19.23 -7.14 9.67
C GLY A 203 -18.20 -7.82 8.76
N PHE A 204 -16.89 -7.66 9.02
CA PHE A 204 -15.84 -8.17 8.15
C PHE A 204 -15.94 -9.66 7.81
N ASN A 205 -16.37 -10.50 8.75
CA ASN A 205 -16.58 -11.94 8.48
C ASN A 205 -17.74 -12.19 7.49
N THR A 206 -18.77 -11.35 7.53
CA THR A 206 -19.89 -11.42 6.57
C THR A 206 -19.41 -11.07 5.17
N ILE A 207 -18.57 -10.02 5.04
CA ILE A 207 -17.96 -9.64 3.76
C ILE A 207 -17.13 -10.79 3.19
N LEU A 208 -16.30 -11.44 3.99
CA LEU A 208 -15.50 -12.58 3.54
C LEU A 208 -16.37 -13.74 3.04
N LYS A 209 -17.46 -14.04 3.74
CA LYS A 209 -18.40 -15.10 3.34
C LYS A 209 -19.13 -14.74 2.06
N GLU A 210 -19.57 -13.50 1.91
CA GLU A 210 -20.20 -13.01 0.69
C GLU A 210 -19.28 -13.16 -0.52
N ILE A 211 -17.99 -12.87 -0.38
CA ILE A 211 -17.03 -13.07 -1.46
C ILE A 211 -16.86 -14.54 -1.81
N GLU A 212 -16.77 -15.43 -0.82
CA GLU A 212 -16.70 -16.87 -1.07
C GLU A 212 -17.94 -17.39 -1.82
N GLU A 213 -19.12 -16.82 -1.54
CA GLU A 213 -20.37 -17.22 -2.17
C GLU A 213 -20.56 -16.59 -3.57
N ARG A 214 -20.14 -15.34 -3.77
CA ARG A 214 -20.51 -14.55 -4.96
C ARG A 214 -19.37 -14.35 -5.94
N ALA A 215 -18.13 -14.13 -5.48
CA ALA A 215 -17.02 -13.85 -6.39
C ALA A 215 -16.88 -14.92 -7.48
N PRO A 216 -16.49 -14.56 -8.70
CA PRO A 216 -16.28 -15.52 -9.79
C PRO A 216 -15.38 -16.69 -9.43
N LEU A 217 -14.27 -16.46 -8.69
CA LEU A 217 -13.36 -17.54 -8.27
C LEU A 217 -13.81 -18.26 -6.98
N LYS A 218 -14.96 -17.89 -6.39
CA LYS A 218 -15.56 -18.56 -5.21
C LYS A 218 -14.63 -18.71 -4.02
N ARG A 219 -13.74 -17.75 -3.81
CA ARG A 219 -12.80 -17.72 -2.69
C ARG A 219 -12.33 -16.30 -2.39
N ASN A 220 -11.84 -16.10 -1.20
CA ASN A 220 -11.10 -14.89 -0.88
C ASN A 220 -9.68 -14.95 -1.47
N VAL A 221 -9.07 -13.78 -1.64
CA VAL A 221 -7.65 -13.64 -2.00
C VAL A 221 -6.78 -13.58 -0.76
N ASP A 222 -5.49 -13.82 -0.93
CA ASP A 222 -4.48 -13.66 0.11
C ASP A 222 -3.47 -12.55 -0.21
N GLN A 223 -2.62 -12.24 0.75
CA GLN A 223 -1.61 -11.19 0.64
C GLN A 223 -0.50 -11.52 -0.38
N VAL A 224 -0.26 -12.80 -0.67
CA VAL A 224 0.74 -13.24 -1.66
C VAL A 224 0.22 -13.00 -3.08
N GLU A 225 -1.07 -13.17 -3.31
CA GLU A 225 -1.70 -12.87 -4.61
C GLU A 225 -1.61 -11.37 -4.91
N VAL A 226 -1.84 -10.51 -3.91
CA VAL A 226 -1.57 -9.06 -4.02
C VAL A 226 -0.09 -8.81 -4.28
N GLY A 227 0.81 -9.54 -3.60
CA GLY A 227 2.25 -9.47 -3.80
C GLY A 227 2.69 -9.78 -5.23
N LYS A 228 2.09 -10.77 -5.88
CA LYS A 228 2.37 -11.11 -7.28
C LYS A 228 1.99 -9.98 -8.24
N THR A 229 0.84 -9.35 -8.03
CA THR A 229 0.42 -8.18 -8.81
C THR A 229 1.31 -6.96 -8.51
N ALA A 230 1.72 -6.77 -7.25
CA ALA A 230 2.67 -5.72 -6.90
C ALA A 230 4.03 -5.93 -7.58
N ALA A 231 4.53 -7.16 -7.63
CA ALA A 231 5.77 -7.49 -8.35
C ALA A 231 5.67 -7.19 -9.85
N TYR A 232 4.52 -7.47 -10.48
CA TYR A 232 4.25 -7.08 -11.87
C TYR A 232 4.29 -5.55 -12.03
N LEU A 233 3.56 -4.80 -11.19
CA LEU A 233 3.49 -3.34 -11.29
C LEU A 233 4.79 -2.63 -10.94
N LEU A 234 5.60 -3.18 -10.04
CA LEU A 234 6.89 -2.63 -9.65
C LEU A 234 8.00 -2.96 -10.67
N SER A 235 7.80 -3.96 -11.52
CA SER A 235 8.77 -4.40 -12.51
C SER A 235 8.55 -3.78 -13.89
N ASP A 236 9.53 -3.99 -14.78
CA ASP A 236 9.49 -3.56 -16.19
C ASP A 236 8.44 -4.30 -17.03
N LEU A 237 7.85 -5.39 -16.51
CA LEU A 237 6.74 -6.09 -17.16
C LEU A 237 5.50 -5.19 -17.31
N SER A 238 5.38 -4.14 -16.52
CA SER A 238 4.30 -3.15 -16.57
C SER A 238 4.76 -1.79 -17.11
N SER A 239 5.79 -1.76 -17.95
CA SER A 239 6.39 -0.51 -18.46
C SER A 239 5.41 0.43 -19.18
N GLY A 240 4.32 -0.08 -19.73
CA GLY A 240 3.24 0.69 -20.35
C GLY A 240 2.03 0.94 -19.44
N VAL A 241 2.09 0.64 -18.13
CA VAL A 241 0.96 0.71 -17.20
C VAL A 241 1.21 1.78 -16.14
N THR A 242 0.42 2.85 -16.18
CA THR A 242 0.44 3.92 -15.18
C THR A 242 -0.95 4.56 -15.03
N GLY A 243 -1.28 5.03 -13.84
CA GLY A 243 -2.58 5.63 -13.53
C GLY A 243 -3.71 4.61 -13.33
N GLU A 244 -3.40 3.32 -13.27
CA GLU A 244 -4.36 2.23 -13.18
C GLU A 244 -4.66 1.82 -11.73
N ASN A 245 -5.89 1.31 -11.51
CA ASN A 245 -6.31 0.63 -10.31
C ASN A 245 -6.62 -0.84 -10.66
N ILE A 246 -5.71 -1.75 -10.30
CA ILE A 246 -5.84 -3.18 -10.63
C ILE A 246 -6.50 -3.94 -9.48
N HIS A 247 -7.62 -4.60 -9.76
CA HIS A 247 -8.34 -5.40 -8.78
C HIS A 247 -7.69 -6.78 -8.59
N VAL A 248 -7.44 -7.12 -7.33
CA VAL A 248 -7.02 -8.45 -6.88
C VAL A 248 -8.02 -8.91 -5.82
N ASP A 249 -9.19 -9.39 -6.24
CA ASP A 249 -10.36 -9.62 -5.39
C ASP A 249 -11.21 -10.83 -5.80
N SER A 250 -10.63 -11.78 -6.51
CA SER A 250 -11.33 -12.95 -7.07
C SER A 250 -12.41 -12.61 -8.10
N GLY A 251 -12.38 -11.39 -8.67
CA GLY A 251 -13.35 -10.89 -9.64
C GLY A 251 -14.62 -10.32 -9.02
N PHE A 252 -14.65 -10.09 -7.70
CA PHE A 252 -15.84 -9.60 -7.00
C PHE A 252 -16.30 -8.23 -7.50
N HIS A 253 -15.38 -7.32 -7.83
CA HIS A 253 -15.70 -6.00 -8.39
C HIS A 253 -16.50 -6.06 -9.71
N ALA A 254 -16.38 -7.15 -10.47
CA ALA A 254 -16.99 -7.27 -11.81
C ALA A 254 -18.44 -7.79 -11.79
N ILE A 255 -18.97 -8.11 -10.61
CA ILE A 255 -20.34 -8.63 -10.46
C ILE A 255 -21.23 -7.64 -9.70
N LYS A 256 -22.57 -7.78 -9.92
CA LYS A 256 -23.62 -7.03 -9.18
C LYS A 256 -24.27 -7.87 -8.11
#